data_9bd5a96aced746960a436cefe1649a12
#
_entry.id   9bd5a96aced746960a436cefe1649a12
#
_cell.length_a   1.000
_cell.length_b   1.000
_cell.length_c   1.000
_cell.angle_alpha   90.00
_cell.angle_beta   90.00
_cell.angle_gamma   90.00
#
_symmetry.space_group_name_H-M   'P 1'
#
loop_
_entity.id
_entity.type
_entity.pdbx_description
1 polymer ?
#
loop_
_entity_poly.entity_id
_entity_poly.type
_entity_poly.pdbx_seq_one_letter_code
_entity_poly.pdbx_strand_id
1 'polypeptide(L)'
;MIKLAILTPKNSYEKIKKSLKDIECEVKYIFYNNLYDLENLYLKNAQKYDGIITSGPIGYEIIKNSVELLTPLYHFDISKGDLYKYLFNILKENPKIDFSRVYIDFISPEKKEYWFQDIFKK
;
A
#
# COMPACT_ATOMS: atom_id res chain seq x y z
N MET A 1 -3.17 -0.96 -25.40
CA MET A 1 -2.30 -0.98 -24.20
C MET A 1 -3.16 -0.90 -22.95
N ILE A 2 -2.85 -1.72 -21.96
CA ILE A 2 -3.55 -1.72 -20.67
C ILE A 2 -3.25 -0.42 -19.92
N LYS A 3 -4.28 0.20 -19.38
CA LYS A 3 -4.18 1.43 -18.59
C LYS A 3 -4.47 1.15 -17.12
N LEU A 4 -3.51 1.45 -16.26
CA LEU A 4 -3.61 1.25 -14.83
C LEU A 4 -3.49 2.57 -14.08
N ALA A 5 -4.29 2.74 -13.03
CA ALA A 5 -4.13 3.84 -12.08
C ALA A 5 -3.62 3.28 -10.77
N ILE A 6 -2.61 3.92 -10.19
CA ILE A 6 -2.04 3.52 -8.91
C ILE A 6 -2.29 4.62 -7.89
N LEU A 7 -3.09 4.31 -6.86
CA LEU A 7 -3.38 5.22 -5.77
C LEU A 7 -2.35 4.99 -4.67
N THR A 8 -1.51 5.99 -4.42
CA THR A 8 -0.37 5.84 -3.51
C THR A 8 -0.03 7.13 -2.77
N PRO A 9 0.43 7.06 -1.51
CA PRO A 9 1.09 8.20 -0.89
C PRO A 9 2.40 8.51 -1.62
N LYS A 10 2.85 9.75 -1.56
CA LYS A 10 4.10 10.16 -2.21
C LYS A 10 5.31 9.36 -1.76
N ASN A 11 5.36 9.00 -0.48
CA ASN A 11 6.52 8.29 0.10
C ASN A 11 6.68 6.87 -0.45
N SER A 12 5.65 6.28 -1.03
CA SER A 12 5.70 4.93 -1.62
C SER A 12 5.94 4.95 -3.13
N TYR A 13 5.85 6.10 -3.76
CA TYR A 13 5.87 6.25 -5.22
C TYR A 13 7.15 5.70 -5.86
N GLU A 14 8.31 6.10 -5.35
CA GLU A 14 9.59 5.72 -5.95
C GLU A 14 9.80 4.20 -5.93
N LYS A 15 9.41 3.54 -4.85
CA LYS A 15 9.52 2.09 -4.71
C LYS A 15 8.62 1.37 -5.71
N ILE A 16 7.38 1.83 -5.83
CA ILE A 16 6.41 1.23 -6.77
C ILE A 16 6.87 1.45 -8.20
N LYS A 17 7.33 2.64 -8.53
CA LYS A 17 7.82 2.98 -9.85
C LYS A 17 8.96 2.06 -10.28
N LYS A 18 9.90 1.79 -9.37
CA LYS A 18 11.00 0.86 -9.65
C LYS A 18 10.51 -0.56 -9.94
N SER A 19 9.49 -1.01 -9.20
CA SER A 19 8.92 -2.35 -9.38
C SER A 19 8.23 -2.52 -10.72
N LEU A 20 7.70 -1.43 -11.29
CA LEU A 20 6.94 -1.47 -12.54
C LEU A 20 7.73 -1.03 -13.76
N LYS A 21 9.02 -0.79 -13.61
CA LYS A 21 9.91 -0.25 -14.63
C LYS A 21 9.86 -1.02 -15.96
N ASP A 22 9.78 -2.34 -15.90
CA ASP A 22 9.85 -3.20 -17.08
C ASP A 22 8.48 -3.71 -17.55
N ILE A 23 7.39 -3.17 -17.03
CA ILE A 23 6.05 -3.60 -17.38
C ILE A 23 5.50 -2.73 -18.51
N GLU A 24 5.04 -3.39 -19.58
CA GLU A 24 4.46 -2.72 -20.73
C GLU A 24 2.99 -2.39 -20.49
N CYS A 25 2.74 -1.29 -19.78
CA CYS A 25 1.40 -0.75 -19.63
C CYS A 25 1.49 0.75 -19.37
N GLU A 26 0.38 1.43 -19.62
CA GLU A 26 0.28 2.85 -19.29
C GLU A 26 -0.12 2.98 -17.84
N VAL A 27 0.71 3.65 -17.03
CA VAL A 27 0.48 3.77 -15.60
C VAL A 27 0.33 5.24 -15.22
N LYS A 28 -0.76 5.55 -14.53
CA LYS A 28 -0.99 6.87 -13.94
C LYS A 28 -0.87 6.75 -12.43
N TYR A 29 0.01 7.53 -11.84
CA TYR A 29 0.17 7.60 -10.38
C TYR A 29 -0.70 8.73 -9.84
N ILE A 30 -1.56 8.40 -8.88
CA ILE A 30 -2.47 9.37 -8.25
C ILE A 30 -2.13 9.40 -6.78
N PHE A 31 -1.68 10.55 -6.30
CA PHE A 31 -1.24 10.71 -4.91
C PHE A 31 -2.39 11.10 -4.00
N TYR A 32 -2.36 10.57 -2.78
CA TYR A 32 -3.29 10.99 -1.74
C TYR A 32 -2.52 11.21 -0.43
N ASN A 33 -3.06 12.09 0.41
CA ASN A 33 -2.49 12.40 1.73
C ASN A 33 -3.31 11.79 2.86
N ASN A 34 -4.55 11.42 2.58
CA ASN A 34 -5.51 10.97 3.58
C ASN A 34 -6.25 9.74 3.05
N LEU A 35 -6.32 8.70 3.87
CA LEU A 35 -7.02 7.48 3.50
C LEU A 35 -8.51 7.71 3.19
N TYR A 36 -9.12 8.74 3.79
CA TYR A 36 -10.52 9.07 3.52
C TYR A 36 -10.76 9.56 2.10
N ASP A 37 -9.73 9.98 1.39
CA ASP A 37 -9.85 10.43 0.01
C ASP A 37 -9.92 9.27 -0.99
N LEU A 38 -9.57 8.06 -0.58
CA LEU A 38 -9.46 6.90 -1.49
C LEU A 38 -10.79 6.54 -2.14
N GLU A 39 -11.91 6.59 -1.41
CA GLU A 39 -13.22 6.29 -1.97
C GLU A 39 -13.54 7.22 -3.14
N ASN A 40 -13.37 8.52 -2.94
CA ASN A 40 -13.64 9.51 -3.98
C ASN A 40 -12.67 9.39 -5.16
N LEU A 41 -11.40 9.12 -4.88
CA LEU A 41 -10.41 8.93 -5.93
C LEU A 41 -10.72 7.70 -6.78
N TYR A 42 -11.16 6.62 -6.15
CA TYR A 42 -11.56 5.42 -6.87
C TYR A 42 -12.77 5.71 -7.77
N LEU A 43 -13.83 6.31 -7.23
CA LEU A 43 -15.04 6.61 -7.99
C LEU A 43 -14.77 7.56 -9.15
N LYS A 44 -13.91 8.55 -8.95
CA LYS A 44 -13.55 9.52 -9.98
C LYS A 44 -12.79 8.88 -11.14
N ASN A 45 -11.99 7.85 -10.86
CA ASN A 45 -11.12 7.22 -11.84
C ASN A 45 -11.60 5.86 -12.34
N ALA A 46 -12.60 5.27 -11.68
CA ALA A 46 -13.20 4.02 -12.15
C ALA A 46 -13.75 4.21 -13.56
N GLN A 47 -13.64 3.19 -14.39
CA GLN A 47 -14.04 3.18 -15.80
C GLN A 47 -13.12 3.96 -16.75
N LYS A 48 -12.19 4.77 -16.22
CA LYS A 48 -11.19 5.45 -17.06
C LYS A 48 -9.96 4.57 -17.27
N TYR A 49 -9.79 3.57 -16.44
CA TYR A 49 -8.64 2.66 -16.44
C TYR A 49 -9.11 1.22 -16.46
N ASP A 50 -8.25 0.33 -16.92
CA ASP A 50 -8.52 -1.10 -16.97
C ASP A 50 -8.40 -1.75 -15.60
N GLY A 51 -7.64 -1.14 -14.69
CA GLY A 51 -7.48 -1.58 -13.32
C GLY A 51 -6.99 -0.45 -12.43
N ILE A 52 -7.33 -0.53 -11.16
CA ILE A 52 -6.87 0.41 -10.14
C ILE A 52 -6.15 -0.38 -9.06
N ILE A 53 -4.97 0.09 -8.66
CA ILE A 53 -4.11 -0.59 -7.70
C ILE A 53 -3.81 0.37 -6.56
N THR A 54 -4.03 -0.08 -5.32
CA THR A 54 -3.63 0.68 -4.14
C THR A 54 -2.22 0.26 -3.71
N SER A 55 -1.50 1.15 -3.05
CA SER A 55 -0.14 0.89 -2.60
C SER A 55 -0.05 -0.20 -1.53
N GLY A 56 -1.15 -0.46 -0.82
CA GLY A 56 -1.17 -1.49 0.21
C GLY A 56 -2.58 -2.01 0.48
N PRO A 57 -2.71 -3.04 1.33
CA PRO A 57 -3.98 -3.71 1.56
C PRO A 57 -4.99 -2.87 2.34
N ILE A 58 -4.56 -1.90 3.13
CA ILE A 58 -5.49 -1.07 3.92
C ILE A 58 -6.33 -0.21 2.98
N GLY A 59 -5.71 0.44 2.00
CA GLY A 59 -6.44 1.22 1.01
C GLY A 59 -7.40 0.37 0.20
N TYR A 60 -6.97 -0.83 -0.17
CA TYR A 60 -7.81 -1.79 -0.86
C TYR A 60 -9.08 -2.12 -0.07
N GLU A 61 -8.93 -2.44 1.22
CA GLU A 61 -10.06 -2.79 2.08
C GLU A 61 -11.02 -1.61 2.27
N ILE A 62 -10.50 -0.41 2.40
CA ILE A 62 -11.33 0.80 2.53
C ILE A 62 -12.23 0.96 1.30
N ILE A 63 -11.67 0.85 0.12
CA ILE A 63 -12.43 1.01 -1.13
C ILE A 63 -13.43 -0.14 -1.30
N LYS A 64 -12.96 -1.37 -1.11
CA LYS A 64 -13.79 -2.56 -1.28
C LYS A 64 -15.02 -2.55 -0.38
N ASN A 65 -14.88 -2.06 0.84
CA ASN A 65 -15.98 -2.03 1.81
C ASN A 65 -16.89 -0.80 1.69
N SER A 66 -16.48 0.20 0.92
CA SER A 66 -17.19 1.49 0.83
C SER A 66 -17.99 1.66 -0.46
N VAL A 67 -17.58 1.04 -1.56
CA VAL A 67 -18.19 1.28 -2.86
C VAL A 67 -18.33 -0.01 -3.65
N GLU A 68 -19.22 0.02 -4.66
CA GLU A 68 -19.31 -1.05 -5.64
C GLU A 68 -18.11 -0.96 -6.58
N LEU A 69 -17.46 -2.12 -6.87
CA LEU A 69 -16.28 -2.15 -7.72
C LEU A 69 -16.68 -2.15 -9.20
N LEU A 70 -16.60 -0.99 -9.83
CA LEU A 70 -16.90 -0.80 -11.27
C LEU A 70 -15.70 -1.15 -12.14
N THR A 71 -14.50 -1.09 -11.59
CA THR A 71 -13.24 -1.41 -12.25
C THR A 71 -12.46 -2.34 -11.32
N PRO A 72 -11.77 -3.37 -11.85
CA PRO A 72 -11.00 -4.26 -10.99
C PRO A 72 -10.03 -3.52 -10.07
N LEU A 73 -10.01 -3.93 -8.82
CA LEU A 73 -9.21 -3.30 -7.78
C LEU A 73 -8.20 -4.32 -7.24
N TYR A 74 -6.94 -3.88 -7.13
CA TYR A 74 -5.83 -4.70 -6.65
C TYR A 74 -5.02 -3.90 -5.64
N HIS A 75 -4.07 -4.56 -4.98
CA HIS A 75 -3.12 -3.88 -4.11
C HIS A 75 -1.75 -4.54 -4.19
N PHE A 76 -0.72 -3.76 -3.87
CA PHE A 76 0.61 -4.29 -3.69
C PHE A 76 0.76 -4.80 -2.25
N ASP A 77 1.56 -5.84 -2.07
CA ASP A 77 1.93 -6.33 -0.75
C ASP A 77 3.40 -5.99 -0.48
N ILE A 78 3.67 -5.63 0.78
CA ILE A 78 5.05 -5.51 1.23
C ILE A 78 5.54 -6.90 1.61
N SER A 79 6.78 -7.23 1.26
CA SER A 79 7.38 -8.51 1.66
C SER A 79 7.81 -8.45 3.12
N LYS A 80 7.90 -9.63 3.74
CA LYS A 80 8.40 -9.76 5.12
C LYS A 80 9.82 -9.20 5.26
N GLY A 81 10.66 -9.42 4.25
CA GLY A 81 12.02 -8.88 4.23
C GLY A 81 12.05 -7.36 4.20
N ASP A 82 11.16 -6.73 3.43
CA ASP A 82 11.03 -5.29 3.41
C ASP A 82 10.57 -4.73 4.76
N LEU A 83 9.65 -5.41 5.42
CA LEU A 83 9.19 -5.01 6.74
C LEU A 83 10.34 -5.06 7.75
N TYR A 84 11.13 -6.13 7.75
CA TYR A 84 12.29 -6.26 8.64
C TYR A 84 13.26 -5.11 8.44
N LYS A 85 13.53 -4.74 7.20
CA LYS A 85 14.42 -3.64 6.86
C LYS A 85 13.92 -2.31 7.43
N TYR A 86 12.63 -2.03 7.27
CA TYR A 86 12.04 -0.80 7.80
C TYR A 86 12.07 -0.77 9.32
N LEU A 87 11.73 -1.88 9.97
CA LEU A 87 11.74 -1.97 11.43
C LEU A 87 13.14 -1.82 11.99
N PHE A 88 14.14 -2.42 11.32
CA PHE A 88 15.54 -2.28 11.72
C PHE A 88 15.99 -0.81 11.68
N ASN A 89 15.65 -0.10 10.63
CA ASN A 89 16.00 1.31 10.49
C ASN A 89 15.32 2.17 11.56
N ILE A 90 14.04 1.91 11.84
CA ILE A 90 13.30 2.63 12.87
C ILE A 90 13.93 2.39 14.25
N LEU A 91 14.26 1.16 14.57
CA LEU A 91 14.87 0.78 15.84
C LEU A 91 16.26 1.41 15.99
N LYS A 92 17.04 1.47 14.92
CA LYS A 92 18.36 2.08 14.92
C LYS A 92 18.30 3.57 15.27
N GLU A 93 17.32 4.28 14.73
CA GLU A 93 17.13 5.71 14.99
C GLU A 93 16.43 5.99 16.31
N ASN A 94 15.56 5.07 16.75
CA ASN A 94 14.72 5.23 17.95
C ASN A 94 14.73 3.95 18.77
N PRO A 95 15.82 3.65 19.52
CA PRO A 95 15.97 2.38 20.22
C PRO A 95 14.89 2.08 21.27
N LYS A 96 14.18 3.12 21.72
CA LYS A 96 13.13 2.98 22.75
C LYS A 96 11.71 2.98 22.19
N ILE A 97 11.57 2.84 20.86
CA ILE A 97 10.25 2.86 20.24
C ILE A 97 9.40 1.66 20.70
N ASP A 98 8.12 1.92 20.94
CA ASP A 98 7.15 0.89 21.26
C ASP A 98 6.47 0.42 19.97
N PHE A 99 6.85 -0.77 19.50
CA PHE A 99 6.32 -1.31 18.25
C PHE A 99 4.83 -1.67 18.31
N SER A 100 4.24 -1.77 19.52
CA SER A 100 2.79 -1.97 19.64
C SER A 100 2.00 -0.75 19.13
N ARG A 101 2.64 0.40 19.07
CA ARG A 101 2.05 1.66 18.59
C ARG A 101 2.45 2.02 17.17
N VAL A 102 3.22 1.18 16.50
CA VAL A 102 3.62 1.44 15.11
C VAL A 102 2.47 1.06 14.18
N TYR A 103 2.06 2.00 13.36
CA TYR A 103 1.06 1.79 12.32
C TYR A 103 1.76 1.58 10.99
N ILE A 104 1.38 0.51 10.29
CA ILE A 104 1.94 0.17 8.99
C ILE A 104 0.78 0.01 8.00
N ASP A 105 0.67 0.92 7.06
CA ASP A 105 -0.43 0.94 6.10
C ASP A 105 -0.19 0.05 4.87
N PHE A 106 0.96 -0.61 4.78
CA PHE A 106 1.30 -1.49 3.67
C PHE A 106 0.92 -2.95 3.91
N ILE A 107 0.53 -3.32 5.12
CA ILE A 107 0.16 -4.69 5.47
C ILE A 107 -1.13 -4.71 6.29
N SER A 108 -1.84 -5.83 6.25
CA SER A 108 -3.04 -6.01 7.08
C SER A 108 -2.65 -6.09 8.56
N PRO A 109 -3.55 -5.72 9.49
CA PRO A 109 -3.27 -5.82 10.91
C PRO A 109 -2.91 -7.25 11.36
N GLU A 110 -3.55 -8.28 10.82
CA GLU A 110 -3.25 -9.67 11.15
C GLU A 110 -1.83 -10.04 10.72
N LYS A 111 -1.44 -9.65 9.52
CA LYS A 111 -0.11 -9.92 8.98
C LYS A 111 0.97 -9.20 9.78
N LYS A 112 0.71 -7.94 10.16
CA LYS A 112 1.61 -7.16 11.01
C LYS A 112 1.85 -7.86 12.34
N GLU A 113 0.79 -8.28 13.01
CA GLU A 113 0.89 -8.94 14.31
C GLU A 113 1.68 -10.24 14.22
N TYR A 114 1.38 -11.06 13.23
CA TYR A 114 2.09 -12.30 12.98
C TYR A 114 3.58 -12.08 12.75
N TRP A 115 3.93 -11.12 11.91
CA TRP A 115 5.32 -10.82 11.61
C TRP A 115 6.06 -10.22 12.79
N PHE A 116 5.38 -9.38 13.59
CA PHE A 116 5.99 -8.82 14.80
C PHE A 116 6.28 -9.89 15.84
N GLN A 117 5.39 -10.85 16.02
CA GLN A 117 5.63 -11.98 16.91
C GLN A 117 6.87 -12.76 16.48
N ASP A 118 7.04 -12.98 15.17
CA ASP A 118 8.18 -13.70 14.63
C ASP A 118 9.50 -12.94 14.87
N ILE A 119 9.48 -11.61 14.69
CA ILE A 119 10.66 -10.77 14.87
C ILE A 119 11.09 -10.69 16.34
N PHE A 120 10.13 -10.55 17.26
CA PHE A 120 10.41 -10.32 18.68
C PHE A 120 10.32 -11.56 19.54
N LYS A 121 10.06 -12.68 18.94
CA LYS A 121 10.04 -13.96 19.62
C LYS A 121 11.45 -14.35 20.02
N LYS A 122 11.64 -14.73 21.27
CA LYS A 122 12.93 -15.18 21.79
C LYS A 122 12.84 -16.61 22.27
#